data_f0d4484de7a4033cde4c2edf43a74c42
#
_entry.id   f0d4484de7a4033cde4c2edf43a74c42
#
_cell.length_a   1.000
_cell.length_b   1.000
_cell.length_c   1.000
_cell.angle_alpha   90.00
_cell.angle_beta   90.00
_cell.angle_gamma   90.00
#
_symmetry.space_group_name_H-M   'P 1'
#
loop_
_entity.id
_entity.type
_entity.pdbx_description
1 polymer ?
#
loop_
_entity_poly.entity_id
_entity_poly.type
_entity_poly.pdbx_seq_one_letter_code
_entity_poly.pdbx_strand_id
1 'polypeptide(L)'
;RLQGDWSSDVCSSDLAGGNALKFYSSVRLDIRRIGAIKDKEEIIGNQTRVKVVKNKVAPPFKVIEFDIMYGEGISKMGEIVDLAAKANIIEKAGAWYSYKGEKIGQGRDNVKQYLKLNPKIASEIEMAVRTNAKLISEKLSDHSENGPEEKEDN
;
A
#
# COMPACT_ATOMS: atom_id res chain seq x y z
N ARG A 1 14.62 -14.64 30.72
CA ARG A 1 14.65 -13.86 29.47
C ARG A 1 14.41 -14.82 28.33
N LEU A 2 13.15 -15.02 27.95
CA LEU A 2 12.78 -15.71 26.73
C LEU A 2 12.58 -14.62 25.68
N GLN A 3 13.58 -14.44 24.84
CA GLN A 3 13.54 -13.63 23.65
C GLN A 3 12.84 -14.46 22.58
N GLY A 4 11.52 -14.33 22.51
CA GLY A 4 10.72 -14.96 21.47
C GLY A 4 11.02 -14.28 20.15
N ASP A 5 11.65 -15.01 19.26
CA ASP A 5 11.84 -14.66 17.87
C ASP A 5 10.46 -14.69 17.19
N TRP A 6 9.90 -13.51 16.91
CA TRP A 6 8.63 -13.32 16.20
C TRP A 6 8.87 -13.35 14.69
N SER A 7 9.62 -14.30 14.19
CA SER A 7 9.83 -14.48 12.77
C SER A 7 8.66 -15.28 12.15
N SER A 8 7.89 -14.57 11.43
CA SER A 8 7.16 -14.80 10.17
C SER A 8 6.39 -16.10 9.87
N ASP A 9 6.56 -17.22 10.52
CA ASP A 9 5.91 -18.47 10.10
C ASP A 9 4.61 -18.83 10.85
N VAL A 10 4.17 -18.00 11.78
CA VAL A 10 3.02 -18.29 12.67
C VAL A 10 1.66 -18.20 11.96
N CYS A 11 1.57 -17.59 10.79
CA CYS A 11 0.28 -17.30 10.17
C CYS A 11 -0.33 -18.43 9.33
N SER A 12 0.41 -19.51 9.08
CA SER A 12 -0.06 -20.55 8.14
C SER A 12 -0.70 -21.77 8.83
N SER A 13 -0.34 -22.09 10.07
CA SER A 13 -0.74 -23.33 10.74
C SER A 13 -1.64 -23.19 11.96
N ASP A 14 -1.71 -22.00 12.59
CA ASP A 14 -2.39 -21.79 13.87
C ASP A 14 -3.79 -21.19 13.81
N LEU A 15 -4.43 -21.23 12.64
CA LEU A 15 -5.85 -20.84 12.56
C LEU A 15 -6.70 -21.89 13.26
N ALA A 16 -7.47 -21.47 14.27
CA ALA A 16 -8.51 -22.29 14.86
C ALA A 16 -9.41 -22.85 13.74
N GLY A 17 -9.52 -24.19 13.64
CA GLY A 17 -10.21 -24.85 12.53
C GLY A 17 -9.29 -25.48 11.47
N GLY A 18 -7.96 -25.35 11.61
CA GLY A 18 -6.95 -26.00 10.76
C GLY A 18 -7.14 -25.71 9.27
N ASN A 19 -6.88 -26.70 8.42
CA ASN A 19 -6.96 -26.53 6.96
C ASN A 19 -8.38 -26.25 6.41
N ALA A 20 -9.43 -26.48 7.18
CA ALA A 20 -10.82 -26.28 6.73
C ALA A 20 -11.06 -24.83 6.28
N LEU A 21 -10.58 -23.82 7.03
CA LEU A 21 -10.72 -22.41 6.69
C LEU A 21 -10.05 -22.04 5.36
N LYS A 22 -8.92 -22.68 5.02
CA LYS A 22 -8.24 -22.45 3.73
C LYS A 22 -9.12 -22.84 2.54
N PHE A 23 -9.93 -23.89 2.68
CA PHE A 23 -10.82 -24.37 1.63
C PHE A 23 -12.14 -23.60 1.58
N TYR A 24 -12.77 -23.35 2.73
CA TYR A 24 -14.09 -22.70 2.79
C TYR A 24 -14.05 -21.18 2.59
N SER A 25 -12.96 -20.49 2.94
CA SER A 25 -12.86 -19.04 2.75
C SER A 25 -13.05 -18.65 1.28
N SER A 26 -13.81 -17.60 1.03
CA SER A 26 -13.96 -17.00 -0.30
C SER A 26 -12.80 -16.08 -0.65
N VAL A 27 -12.25 -15.40 0.34
CA VAL A 27 -11.10 -14.51 0.21
C VAL A 27 -10.09 -14.86 1.28
N ARG A 28 -8.80 -14.87 0.92
CA ARG A 28 -7.68 -15.01 1.85
C ARG A 28 -6.64 -13.94 1.54
N LEU A 29 -6.29 -13.18 2.56
CA LEU A 29 -5.31 -12.10 2.49
C LEU A 29 -4.12 -12.45 3.38
N ASP A 30 -2.92 -12.24 2.88
CA ASP A 30 -1.69 -12.23 3.66
C ASP A 30 -1.31 -10.77 3.93
N ILE A 31 -1.25 -10.39 5.21
CA ILE A 31 -1.00 -9.02 5.64
C ILE A 31 0.31 -9.00 6.40
N ARG A 32 1.29 -8.23 5.89
CA ARG A 32 2.62 -8.12 6.50
C ARG A 32 3.03 -6.67 6.67
N ARG A 33 3.66 -6.36 7.79
CA ARG A 33 4.37 -5.11 7.98
C ARG A 33 5.70 -5.19 7.24
N ILE A 34 5.96 -4.20 6.36
CA ILE A 34 7.21 -4.12 5.57
C ILE A 34 8.15 -3.02 6.06
N GLY A 35 7.65 -2.04 6.81
CA GLY A 35 8.48 -0.97 7.33
C GLY A 35 7.81 -0.19 8.44
N ALA A 36 8.59 0.63 9.14
CA ALA A 36 8.11 1.62 10.08
C ALA A 36 8.17 3.01 9.46
N ILE A 37 7.11 3.78 9.63
CA ILE A 37 7.07 5.19 9.25
C ILE A 37 7.53 5.99 10.45
N LYS A 38 8.62 6.74 10.25
CA LYS A 38 9.21 7.57 11.29
C LYS A 38 9.03 9.04 10.97
N ASP A 39 8.69 9.83 11.97
CA ASP A 39 8.84 11.28 11.94
C ASP A 39 9.92 11.64 12.95
N LYS A 40 11.08 12.14 12.43
CA LYS A 40 12.30 12.36 13.21
C LYS A 40 12.75 11.08 13.94
N GLU A 41 12.53 10.98 15.25
CA GLU A 41 12.92 9.81 16.06
C GLU A 41 11.73 8.93 16.48
N GLU A 42 10.49 9.39 16.29
CA GLU A 42 9.29 8.67 16.68
C GLU A 42 8.72 7.81 15.55
N ILE A 43 8.26 6.61 15.90
CA ILE A 43 7.54 5.75 14.96
C ILE A 43 6.07 6.16 15.00
N ILE A 44 5.60 6.79 13.92
CA ILE A 44 4.23 7.31 13.79
C ILE A 44 3.29 6.39 13.01
N GLY A 45 3.82 5.34 12.40
CA GLY A 45 3.01 4.41 11.63
C GLY A 45 3.80 3.22 11.10
N ASN A 46 3.09 2.37 10.36
CA ASN A 46 3.65 1.21 9.68
C ASN A 46 3.29 1.21 8.21
N GLN A 47 4.25 0.89 7.38
CA GLN A 47 4.00 0.51 6.00
C GLN A 47 3.60 -0.96 5.96
N THR A 48 2.47 -1.25 5.35
CA THR A 48 1.85 -2.58 5.36
C THR A 48 1.65 -3.04 3.93
N ARG A 49 2.00 -4.30 3.67
CA ARG A 49 1.74 -4.99 2.41
C ARG A 49 0.61 -5.99 2.61
N VAL A 50 -0.35 -5.99 1.70
CA VAL A 50 -1.44 -6.98 1.63
C VAL A 50 -1.36 -7.70 0.30
N LYS A 51 -1.23 -9.02 0.37
CA LYS A 51 -1.25 -9.92 -0.79
C LYS A 51 -2.57 -10.70 -0.80
N VAL A 52 -3.30 -10.64 -1.91
CA VAL A 52 -4.51 -11.45 -2.10
C VAL A 52 -4.09 -12.85 -2.51
N VAL A 53 -4.10 -13.80 -1.57
CA VAL A 53 -3.65 -15.18 -1.79
C VAL A 53 -4.73 -16.02 -2.47
N LYS A 54 -5.99 -15.78 -2.12
CA LYS A 54 -7.15 -16.48 -2.68
C LYS A 54 -8.31 -15.50 -2.83
N ASN A 55 -8.96 -15.53 -3.97
CA ASN A 55 -10.19 -14.77 -4.20
C ASN A 55 -11.09 -15.53 -5.18
N LYS A 56 -12.31 -15.85 -4.77
CA LYS A 56 -13.30 -16.55 -5.59
C LYS A 56 -14.21 -15.61 -6.38
N VAL A 57 -14.21 -14.30 -6.07
CA VAL A 57 -15.12 -13.30 -6.65
C VAL A 57 -14.42 -12.31 -7.60
N ALA A 58 -13.08 -12.29 -7.60
CA ALA A 58 -12.27 -11.42 -8.47
C ALA A 58 -10.90 -12.06 -8.70
N PRO A 59 -10.08 -11.57 -9.67
CA PRO A 59 -8.72 -12.08 -9.89
C PRO A 59 -7.85 -12.00 -8.63
N PRO A 60 -7.24 -13.12 -8.20
CA PRO A 60 -6.35 -13.16 -7.04
C PRO A 60 -4.94 -12.62 -7.38
N PHE A 61 -4.00 -12.77 -6.43
CA PHE A 61 -2.57 -12.47 -6.55
C PHE A 61 -2.21 -10.98 -6.69
N LYS A 62 -3.15 -10.08 -6.41
CA LYS A 62 -2.85 -8.64 -6.33
C LYS A 62 -2.12 -8.33 -5.02
N VAL A 63 -1.10 -7.47 -5.13
CA VAL A 63 -0.34 -6.95 -4.00
C VAL A 63 -0.60 -5.45 -3.88
N ILE A 64 -0.89 -5.01 -2.67
CA ILE A 64 -1.14 -3.61 -2.36
C ILE A 64 -0.27 -3.23 -1.17
N GLU A 65 0.33 -2.04 -1.22
CA GLU A 65 1.10 -1.48 -0.12
C GLU A 65 0.48 -0.16 0.27
N PHE A 66 0.32 0.07 1.57
CA PHE A 66 -0.23 1.31 2.11
C PHE A 66 0.29 1.61 3.50
N ASP A 67 0.15 2.87 3.90
CA ASP A 67 0.58 3.37 5.19
C ASP A 67 -0.56 3.31 6.20
N ILE A 68 -0.30 2.76 7.38
CA ILE A 68 -1.18 2.81 8.55
C ILE A 68 -0.56 3.75 9.55
N MET A 69 -1.21 4.88 9.80
CA MET A 69 -0.77 5.87 10.80
C MET A 69 -1.41 5.56 12.15
N TYR A 70 -0.64 5.67 13.24
CA TYR A 70 -1.17 5.44 14.58
C TYR A 70 -2.17 6.53 14.94
N GLY A 71 -3.35 6.14 15.42
CA GLY A 71 -4.44 7.04 15.78
C GLY A 71 -5.31 7.52 14.59
N GLU A 72 -4.77 7.59 13.36
CA GLU A 72 -5.52 8.03 12.18
C GLU A 72 -6.02 6.85 11.32
N GLY A 73 -5.33 5.71 11.36
CA GLY A 73 -5.61 4.56 10.49
C GLY A 73 -4.93 4.66 9.12
N ILE A 74 -5.60 4.18 8.07
CA ILE A 74 -5.05 4.16 6.70
C ILE A 74 -4.88 5.58 6.17
N SER A 75 -3.68 5.92 5.70
CA SER A 75 -3.34 7.25 5.17
C SER A 75 -3.94 7.46 3.77
N LYS A 76 -5.22 7.84 3.70
CA LYS A 76 -5.93 8.07 2.42
C LYS A 76 -5.19 9.05 1.52
N MET A 77 -4.66 10.15 2.06
CA MET A 77 -3.95 11.16 1.26
C MET A 77 -2.63 10.61 0.70
N GLY A 78 -1.93 9.75 1.45
CA GLY A 78 -0.74 9.07 0.96
C GLY A 78 -1.04 8.18 -0.23
N GLU A 79 -2.12 7.39 -0.15
CA GLU A 79 -2.60 6.54 -1.24
C GLU A 79 -2.94 7.34 -2.49
N ILE A 80 -3.68 8.44 -2.35
CA ILE A 80 -4.05 9.31 -3.47
C ILE A 80 -2.80 9.83 -4.17
N VAL A 81 -1.78 10.29 -3.42
CA VAL A 81 -0.52 10.80 -4.00
C VAL A 81 0.22 9.71 -4.76
N ASP A 82 0.35 8.51 -4.18
CA ASP A 82 1.09 7.41 -4.79
C ASP A 82 0.38 6.87 -6.04
N LEU A 83 -0.95 6.71 -5.99
CA LEU A 83 -1.74 6.27 -7.12
C LEU A 83 -1.78 7.33 -8.23
N ALA A 84 -1.90 8.61 -7.88
CA ALA A 84 -1.90 9.70 -8.85
C ALA A 84 -0.54 9.85 -9.55
N ALA A 85 0.56 9.63 -8.83
CA ALA A 85 1.90 9.60 -9.41
C ALA A 85 2.08 8.40 -10.37
N LYS A 86 1.59 7.20 -9.97
CA LYS A 86 1.61 6.00 -10.84
C LYS A 86 0.75 6.17 -12.10
N ALA A 87 -0.36 6.91 -12.00
CA ALA A 87 -1.24 7.21 -13.13
C ALA A 87 -0.74 8.38 -13.99
N ASN A 88 0.36 9.04 -13.62
CA ASN A 88 0.85 10.28 -14.24
C ASN A 88 -0.18 11.43 -14.20
N ILE A 89 -1.07 11.44 -13.23
CA ILE A 89 -2.00 12.53 -12.94
C ILE A 89 -1.25 13.63 -12.18
N ILE A 90 -0.40 13.23 -11.23
CA ILE A 90 0.59 14.09 -10.59
C ILE A 90 1.94 13.78 -11.21
N GLU A 91 2.57 14.81 -11.74
CA GLU A 91 3.91 14.72 -12.30
C GLU A 91 4.93 14.72 -11.16
N LYS A 92 5.88 13.78 -11.20
CA LYS A 92 6.98 13.69 -10.25
C LYS A 92 8.29 13.98 -10.95
N ALA A 93 8.90 15.12 -10.66
CA ALA A 93 10.20 15.52 -11.15
C ALA A 93 11.22 15.52 -9.98
N GLY A 94 11.95 14.41 -9.82
CA GLY A 94 12.83 14.20 -8.66
C GLY A 94 12.05 14.21 -7.36
N ALA A 95 12.34 15.18 -6.47
CA ALA A 95 11.62 15.36 -5.20
C ALA A 95 10.36 16.22 -5.31
N TRP A 96 10.14 16.89 -6.43
CA TRP A 96 9.02 17.81 -6.64
C TRP A 96 7.82 17.11 -7.25
N TYR A 97 6.64 17.48 -6.76
CA TYR A 97 5.36 17.04 -7.29
C TYR A 97 4.62 18.25 -7.87
N SER A 98 4.05 18.08 -9.07
CA SER A 98 3.25 19.09 -9.75
C SER A 98 1.93 18.52 -10.23
N TYR A 99 0.89 19.35 -10.19
CA TYR A 99 -0.45 19.03 -10.67
C TYR A 99 -0.95 20.14 -11.57
N LYS A 100 -1.34 19.81 -12.80
CA LYS A 100 -1.75 20.80 -13.82
C LYS A 100 -0.73 21.94 -14.04
N GLY A 101 0.57 21.63 -13.93
CA GLY A 101 1.66 22.60 -14.08
C GLY A 101 1.98 23.42 -12.82
N GLU A 102 1.21 23.28 -11.74
CA GLU A 102 1.49 23.94 -10.45
C GLU A 102 2.25 23.01 -9.53
N LYS A 103 3.28 23.52 -8.85
CA LYS A 103 4.04 22.77 -7.84
C LYS A 103 3.21 22.65 -6.57
N ILE A 104 2.89 21.42 -6.16
CA ILE A 104 2.07 21.14 -4.98
C ILE A 104 2.90 20.78 -3.74
N GLY A 105 4.17 20.45 -3.91
CA GLY A 105 5.06 20.21 -2.77
C GLY A 105 6.36 19.51 -3.15
N GLN A 106 7.33 19.62 -2.25
CA GLN A 106 8.57 18.88 -2.31
C GLN A 106 8.53 17.73 -1.31
N GLY A 107 8.63 16.50 -1.79
CA GLY A 107 8.49 15.30 -0.98
C GLY A 107 7.04 14.90 -0.72
N ARG A 108 6.86 13.60 -0.46
CA ARG A 108 5.54 12.97 -0.30
C ARG A 108 4.74 13.56 0.86
N ASP A 109 5.39 13.89 1.98
CA ASP A 109 4.70 14.35 3.18
C ASP A 109 4.19 15.79 3.05
N ASN A 110 4.95 16.66 2.38
CA ASN A 110 4.48 18.02 2.09
C ASN A 110 3.26 18.00 1.14
N VAL A 111 3.25 17.10 0.15
CA VAL A 111 2.10 16.91 -0.75
C VAL A 111 0.88 16.40 0.01
N LYS A 112 1.06 15.45 0.96
CA LYS A 112 -0.04 15.01 1.83
C LYS A 112 -0.64 16.15 2.63
N GLN A 113 0.21 17.01 3.22
CA GLN A 113 -0.25 18.19 3.97
C GLN A 113 -0.98 19.18 3.07
N TYR A 114 -0.42 19.46 1.87
CA TYR A 114 -1.07 20.33 0.90
C TYR A 114 -2.46 19.84 0.52
N LEU A 115 -2.62 18.53 0.25
CA LEU A 115 -3.92 17.93 -0.06
C LEU A 115 -4.89 17.93 1.13
N LYS A 116 -4.40 17.78 2.38
CA LYS A 116 -5.24 17.93 3.58
C LYS A 116 -5.80 19.36 3.70
N LEU A 117 -5.02 20.38 3.32
CA LEU A 117 -5.43 21.80 3.34
C LEU A 117 -6.32 22.17 2.15
N ASN A 118 -6.22 21.45 1.04
CA ASN A 118 -6.94 21.73 -0.19
C ASN A 118 -7.86 20.56 -0.60
N PRO A 119 -8.98 20.34 0.10
CA PRO A 119 -9.85 19.17 -0.11
C PRO A 119 -10.50 19.14 -1.50
N LYS A 120 -10.67 20.30 -2.16
CA LYS A 120 -11.20 20.37 -3.54
C LYS A 120 -10.23 19.73 -4.53
N ILE A 121 -8.94 20.07 -4.44
CA ILE A 121 -7.89 19.51 -5.30
C ILE A 121 -7.73 18.01 -5.00
N ALA A 122 -7.76 17.61 -3.73
CA ALA A 122 -7.71 16.21 -3.34
C ALA A 122 -8.87 15.40 -3.94
N SER A 123 -10.10 15.95 -3.95
CA SER A 123 -11.26 15.30 -4.55
C SER A 123 -11.15 15.20 -6.08
N GLU A 124 -10.66 16.24 -6.77
CA GLU A 124 -10.39 16.19 -8.21
C GLU A 124 -9.40 15.09 -8.57
N ILE A 125 -8.28 15.03 -7.84
CA ILE A 125 -7.25 14.01 -8.06
C ILE A 125 -7.80 12.61 -7.76
N GLU A 126 -8.58 12.45 -6.68
CA GLU A 126 -9.23 11.18 -6.36
C GLU A 126 -10.18 10.72 -7.48
N MET A 127 -10.98 11.62 -8.03
CA MET A 127 -11.87 11.30 -9.16
C MET A 127 -11.07 10.89 -10.40
N ALA A 128 -10.01 11.62 -10.73
CA ALA A 128 -9.12 11.30 -11.84
C ALA A 128 -8.44 9.93 -11.66
N VAL A 129 -7.97 9.61 -10.44
CA VAL A 129 -7.41 8.30 -10.09
C VAL A 129 -8.45 7.19 -10.28
N ARG A 130 -9.69 7.37 -9.82
CA ARG A 130 -10.78 6.39 -9.98
C ARG A 130 -11.12 6.14 -11.45
N THR A 131 -11.14 7.18 -12.26
CA THR A 131 -11.39 7.08 -13.72
C THR A 131 -10.27 6.30 -14.41
N ASN A 132 -9.01 6.48 -13.97
CA ASN A 132 -7.85 5.79 -14.51
C ASN A 132 -7.51 4.47 -13.79
N ALA A 133 -8.42 3.95 -12.98
CA ALA A 133 -8.19 2.76 -12.14
C ALA A 133 -7.74 1.51 -12.92
N LYS A 134 -8.19 1.34 -14.17
CA LYS A 134 -7.74 0.24 -15.04
C LYS A 134 -6.26 0.34 -15.36
N LEU A 135 -5.79 1.51 -15.79
CA LEU A 135 -4.38 1.76 -16.12
C LEU A 135 -3.47 1.60 -14.89
N ILE A 136 -3.95 2.00 -13.72
CA ILE A 136 -3.25 1.83 -12.45
C ILE A 136 -3.16 0.34 -12.11
N SER A 137 -4.24 -0.42 -12.29
CA SER A 137 -4.27 -1.87 -12.02
C SER A 137 -3.26 -2.64 -12.91
N GLU A 138 -3.12 -2.28 -14.16
CA GLU A 138 -2.14 -2.86 -15.08
C GLU A 138 -0.71 -2.56 -14.65
N LYS A 139 -0.39 -1.29 -14.35
CA LYS A 139 0.94 -0.88 -13.87
C LYS A 139 1.33 -1.47 -12.50
N LEU A 140 0.36 -1.77 -11.65
CA LEU A 140 0.61 -2.44 -10.36
C LEU A 140 0.92 -3.93 -10.54
N SER A 141 0.36 -4.57 -11.59
CA SER A 141 0.65 -5.97 -11.91
C SER A 141 2.09 -6.14 -12.42
N ASP A 142 2.56 -5.24 -13.29
CA ASP A 142 3.93 -5.29 -13.85
C ASP A 142 5.02 -5.10 -12.78
N HIS A 143 4.72 -4.36 -11.72
CA HIS A 143 5.69 -4.15 -10.62
C HIS A 143 5.79 -5.34 -9.66
N SER A 144 4.81 -6.24 -9.64
CA SER A 144 4.83 -7.42 -8.77
C SER A 144 5.69 -8.56 -9.31
N GLU A 145 6.06 -8.55 -10.59
CA GLU A 145 6.91 -9.58 -11.21
C GLU A 145 8.42 -9.34 -11.01
N ASN A 146 8.83 -8.14 -10.58
CA ASN A 146 10.24 -7.78 -10.35
C ASN A 146 10.65 -7.70 -8.86
N GLY A 147 9.91 -8.35 -7.97
CA GLY A 147 10.36 -8.56 -6.59
C GLY A 147 11.50 -9.58 -6.55
N PRO A 148 12.50 -9.43 -5.65
CA PRO A 148 13.57 -10.40 -5.53
C PRO A 148 12.99 -11.78 -5.26
N GLU A 149 13.33 -12.76 -6.10
CA GLU A 149 13.08 -14.17 -5.86
C GLU A 149 13.74 -14.55 -4.53
N GLU A 150 12.94 -14.78 -3.50
CA GLU A 150 13.41 -15.48 -2.32
C GLU A 150 13.81 -16.89 -2.78
N LYS A 151 15.10 -17.14 -2.82
CA LYS A 151 15.64 -18.49 -3.01
C LYS A 151 15.14 -19.33 -1.84
N GLU A 152 14.28 -20.29 -2.15
CA GLU A 152 14.01 -21.41 -1.27
C GLU A 152 15.31 -22.22 -1.17
N ASP A 153 16.03 -22.02 -0.08
CA ASP A 153 17.07 -22.98 0.33
C ASP A 153 16.36 -24.22 0.86
N ASN A 154 16.67 -25.30 0.16
CA ASN A 154 16.26 -26.68 0.45
C ASN A 154 16.90 -27.18 1.75
#